data_0f986bb624e150dd6260f42f79d9edb2
#
_entry.id   0f986bb624e150dd6260f42f79d9edb2
#
_cell.length_a   1.000
_cell.length_b   1.000
_cell.length_c   1.000
_cell.angle_alpha   90.00
_cell.angle_beta   90.00
_cell.angle_gamma   90.00
#
_symmetry.space_group_name_H-M   'P 1'
#
loop_
_entity.id
_entity.type
_entity.pdbx_description
1 polymer ?
#
loop_
_entity_poly.entity_id
_entity_poly.type
_entity_poly.pdbx_seq_one_letter_code
_entity_poly.pdbx_strand_id
1 'polypeptide(L)'
;MLFVIVVALSYLLYRSLTDPYKAVIAEQEMTENVRHRMELVRDALVLYNSRTGDYPPTENGLTALVEWVKTDSLIATQADSLFAFLPPDTFNADQLIVSPRTGASFTYTLNDTLRPNVYLLEDPDSEDQIGDLRRTTMLNAPNWN
;
A
#
# COMPACT_ATOMS: atom_id res chain seq x y z
N MET A 1 -19.08 -47.71 -15.81
CA MET A 1 -18.23 -47.64 -14.58
C MET A 1 -16.88 -46.97 -14.88
N LEU A 2 -16.08 -47.50 -15.78
CA LEU A 2 -14.76 -46.92 -16.09
C LEU A 2 -14.83 -45.45 -16.52
N PHE A 3 -15.78 -45.12 -17.38
CA PHE A 3 -15.98 -43.73 -17.86
C PHE A 3 -16.25 -42.73 -16.72
N VAL A 4 -17.08 -43.09 -15.75
CA VAL A 4 -17.39 -42.27 -14.59
C VAL A 4 -16.15 -42.04 -13.71
N ILE A 5 -15.32 -43.09 -13.54
CA ILE A 5 -14.07 -43.02 -12.79
C ILE A 5 -13.09 -42.05 -13.49
N VAL A 6 -12.94 -42.17 -14.80
CA VAL A 6 -12.07 -41.26 -15.60
C VAL A 6 -12.51 -39.83 -15.50
N VAL A 7 -13.81 -39.54 -15.61
CA VAL A 7 -14.35 -38.19 -15.48
C VAL A 7 -14.10 -37.64 -14.06
N ALA A 8 -14.33 -38.44 -13.04
CA ALA A 8 -14.12 -38.04 -11.65
C ALA A 8 -12.62 -37.75 -11.36
N LEU A 9 -11.71 -38.60 -11.85
CA LEU A 9 -10.28 -38.40 -11.71
C LEU A 9 -9.80 -37.18 -12.48
N SER A 10 -10.30 -36.96 -13.68
CA SER A 10 -9.99 -35.76 -14.49
C SER A 10 -10.44 -34.47 -13.81
N TYR A 11 -11.61 -34.49 -13.20
CA TYR A 11 -12.14 -33.36 -12.41
C TYR A 11 -11.29 -33.08 -11.17
N LEU A 12 -10.94 -34.14 -10.42
CA LEU A 12 -10.08 -33.99 -9.25
C LEU A 12 -8.68 -33.47 -9.62
N LEU A 13 -8.12 -33.95 -10.72
CA LEU A 13 -6.82 -33.47 -11.22
C LEU A 13 -6.91 -32.00 -11.64
N TYR A 14 -7.94 -31.63 -12.40
CA TYR A 14 -8.17 -30.25 -12.80
C TYR A 14 -8.28 -29.33 -11.60
N ARG A 15 -9.08 -29.70 -10.61
CA ARG A 15 -9.25 -28.93 -9.37
C ARG A 15 -7.94 -28.83 -8.58
N SER A 16 -7.20 -29.90 -8.46
CA SER A 16 -5.93 -29.95 -7.75
C SER A 16 -4.86 -29.05 -8.35
N LEU A 17 -4.90 -28.81 -9.66
CA LEU A 17 -3.99 -27.90 -10.36
C LEU A 17 -4.48 -26.45 -10.34
N THR A 18 -5.80 -26.25 -10.39
CA THR A 18 -6.39 -24.93 -10.54
C THR A 18 -6.52 -24.19 -9.21
N ASP A 19 -6.88 -24.89 -8.13
CA ASP A 19 -7.10 -24.25 -6.82
C ASP A 19 -5.83 -23.59 -6.25
N PRO A 20 -4.65 -24.26 -6.22
CA PRO A 20 -3.43 -23.58 -5.75
C PRO A 20 -2.99 -22.44 -6.67
N TYR A 21 -3.22 -22.54 -7.97
CA TYR A 21 -2.91 -21.47 -8.93
C TYR A 21 -3.74 -20.22 -8.66
N LYS A 22 -5.05 -20.36 -8.40
CA LYS A 22 -5.95 -19.24 -8.03
C LYS A 22 -5.50 -18.58 -6.72
N ALA A 23 -5.07 -19.34 -5.73
CA ALA A 23 -4.58 -18.83 -4.47
C ALA A 23 -3.30 -17.98 -4.65
N VAL A 24 -2.38 -18.43 -5.51
CA VAL A 24 -1.15 -17.68 -5.83
C VAL A 24 -1.48 -16.37 -6.53
N ILE A 25 -2.39 -16.38 -7.52
CA ILE A 25 -2.81 -15.16 -8.21
C ILE A 25 -3.48 -14.18 -7.25
N ALA A 26 -4.39 -14.65 -6.39
CA ALA A 26 -5.06 -13.80 -5.41
C ALA A 26 -4.06 -13.14 -4.44
N GLU A 27 -3.01 -13.86 -4.03
CA GLU A 27 -1.95 -13.31 -3.19
C GLU A 27 -1.10 -12.28 -3.94
N GLN A 28 -0.78 -12.52 -5.20
CA GLN A 28 -0.06 -11.55 -6.04
C GLN A 28 -0.85 -10.27 -6.24
N GLU A 29 -2.13 -10.38 -6.56
CA GLU A 29 -3.04 -9.23 -6.71
C GLU A 29 -3.18 -8.45 -5.41
N MET A 30 -3.26 -9.14 -4.26
CA MET A 30 -3.29 -8.50 -2.96
C MET A 30 -1.99 -7.77 -2.65
N THR A 31 -0.84 -8.39 -2.92
CA THR A 31 0.47 -7.77 -2.75
C THR A 31 0.62 -6.52 -3.60
N GLU A 32 0.19 -6.58 -4.86
CA GLU A 32 0.18 -5.43 -5.76
C GLU A 32 -0.71 -4.30 -5.23
N ASN A 33 -1.89 -4.64 -4.71
CA ASN A 33 -2.80 -3.66 -4.13
C ASN A 33 -2.21 -2.98 -2.89
N VAL A 34 -1.56 -3.74 -2.00
CA VAL A 34 -0.86 -3.20 -0.82
C VAL A 34 0.26 -2.25 -1.26
N ARG A 35 1.11 -2.67 -2.19
CA ARG A 35 2.22 -1.85 -2.71
C ARG A 35 1.73 -0.58 -3.36
N HIS A 36 0.69 -0.68 -4.19
CA HIS A 36 0.06 0.50 -4.79
C HIS A 36 -0.47 1.46 -3.72
N ARG A 37 -1.12 0.95 -2.66
CA ARG A 37 -1.59 1.77 -1.56
C ARG A 37 -0.44 2.47 -0.83
N MET A 38 0.66 1.78 -0.58
CA MET A 38 1.86 2.37 0.02
C MET A 38 2.48 3.46 -0.88
N GLU A 39 2.49 3.26 -2.19
CA GLU A 39 2.95 4.27 -3.14
C GLU A 39 2.08 5.52 -3.13
N LEU A 40 0.77 5.37 -2.97
CA LEU A 40 -0.15 6.50 -2.82
C LEU A 40 0.13 7.27 -1.52
N VAL A 41 0.42 6.59 -0.42
CA VAL A 41 0.84 7.24 0.84
C VAL A 41 2.15 7.99 0.64
N ARG A 42 3.12 7.40 -0.04
CA ARG A 42 4.38 8.07 -0.41
C ARG A 42 4.11 9.34 -1.20
N ASP A 43 3.28 9.28 -2.22
CA ASP A 43 2.97 10.43 -3.06
C ASP A 43 2.26 11.53 -2.26
N ALA A 44 1.38 11.15 -1.33
CA ALA A 44 0.75 12.08 -0.40
C ALA A 44 1.77 12.72 0.56
N LEU A 45 2.73 11.94 1.07
CA LEU A 45 3.81 12.45 1.92
C LEU A 45 4.72 13.43 1.18
N VAL A 46 5.09 13.13 -0.06
CA VAL A 46 5.88 14.02 -0.91
C VAL A 46 5.14 15.33 -1.16
N LEU A 47 3.85 15.24 -1.46
CA LEU A 47 3.01 16.41 -1.70
C LEU A 47 2.82 17.24 -0.43
N TYR A 48 2.61 16.59 0.71
CA TYR A 48 2.55 17.24 2.02
C TYR A 48 3.85 18.02 2.31
N ASN A 49 5.01 17.36 2.14
CA ASN A 49 6.31 18.00 2.34
C ASN A 49 6.50 19.20 1.41
N SER A 50 6.13 19.09 0.14
CA SER A 50 6.26 20.18 -0.81
C SER A 50 5.39 21.40 -0.48
N ARG A 51 4.26 21.18 0.20
CA ARG A 51 3.31 22.22 0.58
C ARG A 51 3.61 22.86 1.94
N THR A 52 4.04 22.05 2.91
CA THR A 52 4.27 22.48 4.29
C THR A 52 5.74 22.74 4.62
N GLY A 53 6.67 22.21 3.81
CA GLY A 53 8.10 22.31 4.02
C GLY A 53 8.71 21.17 4.84
N ASP A 54 7.87 20.30 5.43
CA ASP A 54 8.33 19.20 6.28
C ASP A 54 7.42 17.98 6.14
N TYR A 55 7.93 16.80 6.54
CA TYR A 55 7.10 15.60 6.67
C TYR A 55 6.34 15.63 8.00
N PRO A 56 5.18 14.94 8.10
CA PRO A 56 4.45 14.85 9.35
C PRO A 56 5.30 14.14 10.43
N PRO A 57 5.06 14.44 11.73
CA PRO A 57 5.82 13.82 12.83
C PRO A 57 5.53 12.31 12.93
N THR A 58 6.36 11.56 13.64
CA THR A 58 6.17 10.12 13.88
C THR A 58 4.83 9.85 14.60
N GLU A 59 4.54 10.63 15.64
CA GLU A 59 3.28 10.49 16.37
C GLU A 59 2.11 11.03 15.55
N ASN A 60 1.14 10.16 15.27
CA ASN A 60 -0.07 10.49 14.51
C ASN A 60 0.21 11.10 13.12
N GLY A 61 1.39 10.83 12.55
CA GLY A 61 1.79 11.42 11.26
C GLY A 61 0.88 11.01 10.11
N LEU A 62 0.52 9.75 10.03
CA LEU A 62 -0.41 9.27 8.98
C LEU A 62 -1.82 9.81 9.19
N THR A 63 -2.28 9.92 10.43
CA THR A 63 -3.58 10.55 10.75
C THR A 63 -3.58 12.03 10.34
N ALA A 64 -2.51 12.75 10.64
CA ALA A 64 -2.35 14.15 10.23
C ALA A 64 -2.32 14.28 8.69
N LEU A 65 -1.69 13.33 7.99
CA LEU A 65 -1.68 13.27 6.53
C LEU A 65 -3.09 13.11 5.96
N VAL A 66 -3.88 12.20 6.52
CA VAL A 66 -5.28 11.96 6.11
C VAL A 66 -6.12 13.22 6.33
N GLU A 67 -6.03 13.86 7.49
CA GLU A 67 -6.74 15.10 7.77
C GLU A 67 -6.33 16.22 6.81
N TRP A 68 -5.05 16.33 6.49
CA TRP A 68 -4.57 17.29 5.51
C TRP A 68 -5.16 17.03 4.11
N VAL A 69 -5.20 15.78 3.66
CA VAL A 69 -5.82 15.41 2.38
C VAL A 69 -7.29 15.79 2.32
N LYS A 70 -8.01 15.65 3.45
CA LYS A 70 -9.43 16.03 3.55
C LYS A 70 -9.67 17.52 3.60
N THR A 71 -8.75 18.29 4.18
CA THR A 71 -8.98 19.70 4.52
C THR A 71 -8.31 20.69 3.57
N ASP A 72 -7.22 20.29 2.90
CA ASP A 72 -6.59 21.13 1.88
C ASP A 72 -7.54 21.30 0.69
N SER A 73 -7.93 22.53 0.40
CA SER A 73 -8.97 22.81 -0.60
C SER A 73 -8.60 22.38 -2.01
N LEU A 74 -7.33 22.40 -2.38
CA LEU A 74 -6.86 21.98 -3.69
C LEU A 74 -6.72 20.46 -3.79
N ILE A 75 -6.23 19.84 -2.72
CA ILE A 75 -6.01 18.40 -2.68
C ILE A 75 -7.33 17.65 -2.54
N ALA A 76 -8.22 18.10 -1.64
CA ALA A 76 -9.50 17.44 -1.40
C ALA A 76 -10.37 17.36 -2.67
N THR A 77 -10.32 18.37 -3.54
CA THR A 77 -11.08 18.36 -4.80
C THR A 77 -10.54 17.43 -5.86
N GLN A 78 -9.28 17.04 -5.75
CA GLN A 78 -8.57 16.20 -6.74
C GLN A 78 -8.12 14.85 -6.17
N ALA A 79 -8.43 14.57 -4.91
CA ALA A 79 -7.93 13.40 -4.20
C ALA A 79 -8.28 12.09 -4.90
N ASP A 80 -9.49 11.98 -5.45
CA ASP A 80 -9.94 10.80 -6.19
C ASP A 80 -9.05 10.49 -7.42
N SER A 81 -8.50 11.52 -8.04
CA SER A 81 -7.63 11.40 -9.20
C SER A 81 -6.16 11.23 -8.82
N LEU A 82 -5.72 11.96 -7.77
CA LEU A 82 -4.34 11.93 -7.30
C LEU A 82 -3.99 10.62 -6.60
N PHE A 83 -4.96 10.06 -5.87
CA PHE A 83 -4.76 8.86 -5.04
C PHE A 83 -5.75 7.75 -5.40
N ALA A 84 -5.90 7.47 -6.68
CA ALA A 84 -6.82 6.45 -7.17
C ALA A 84 -6.44 5.06 -6.67
N PHE A 85 -7.40 4.36 -6.04
CA PHE A 85 -7.22 2.98 -5.62
C PHE A 85 -7.37 2.02 -6.81
N LEU A 86 -6.74 0.86 -6.71
CA LEU A 86 -6.94 -0.20 -7.70
C LEU A 86 -8.36 -0.76 -7.60
N PRO A 87 -9.01 -1.05 -8.74
CA PRO A 87 -10.33 -1.67 -8.74
C PRO A 87 -10.36 -3.01 -7.96
N PRO A 88 -11.44 -3.37 -7.29
CA PRO A 88 -12.75 -2.67 -7.27
C PRO A 88 -12.87 -1.54 -6.25
N ASP A 89 -11.81 -1.23 -5.50
CA ASP A 89 -11.82 -0.22 -4.46
C ASP A 89 -11.94 1.18 -5.06
N THR A 90 -12.62 2.07 -4.32
CA THR A 90 -12.70 3.49 -4.64
C THR A 90 -11.95 4.29 -3.59
N PHE A 91 -11.40 5.45 -3.97
CA PHE A 91 -10.66 6.30 -3.05
C PHE A 91 -11.50 6.66 -1.81
N ASN A 92 -10.88 6.49 -0.65
CA ASN A 92 -11.38 6.96 0.64
C ASN A 92 -10.17 7.40 1.47
N ALA A 93 -10.16 8.66 1.90
CA ALA A 93 -9.03 9.23 2.62
C ALA A 93 -8.69 8.47 3.91
N ASP A 94 -9.69 7.98 4.63
CA ASP A 94 -9.49 7.20 5.86
C ASP A 94 -8.86 5.82 5.59
N GLN A 95 -9.08 5.28 4.40
CA GLN A 95 -8.52 4.00 3.97
C GLN A 95 -7.15 4.13 3.31
N LEU A 96 -6.68 5.35 3.05
CA LEU A 96 -5.39 5.59 2.40
C LEU A 96 -4.22 5.00 3.20
N ILE A 97 -4.26 5.11 4.52
CA ILE A 97 -3.19 4.67 5.43
C ILE A 97 -3.38 3.24 5.95
N VAL A 98 -4.33 2.50 5.40
CA VAL A 98 -4.72 1.17 5.85
C VAL A 98 -4.36 0.14 4.80
N SER A 99 -3.73 -0.97 5.25
CA SER A 99 -3.44 -2.09 4.36
C SER A 99 -4.73 -2.76 3.90
N PRO A 100 -4.94 -2.95 2.59
CA PRO A 100 -6.12 -3.66 2.09
C PRO A 100 -6.10 -5.16 2.42
N ARG A 101 -4.97 -5.70 2.88
CA ARG A 101 -4.82 -7.12 3.25
C ARG A 101 -5.56 -7.45 4.54
N THR A 102 -5.34 -6.68 5.60
CA THR A 102 -5.85 -6.96 6.95
C THR A 102 -6.64 -5.82 7.57
N GLY A 103 -6.59 -4.62 6.98
CA GLY A 103 -7.18 -3.43 7.56
C GLY A 103 -6.34 -2.78 8.66
N ALA A 104 -5.09 -3.27 8.89
CA ALA A 104 -4.16 -2.64 9.81
C ALA A 104 -3.54 -1.38 9.21
N SER A 105 -3.30 -0.36 10.02
CA SER A 105 -2.64 0.86 9.57
C SER A 105 -1.17 0.60 9.24
N PHE A 106 -0.67 1.22 8.18
CA PHE A 106 0.75 1.25 7.89
C PHE A 106 1.52 1.89 9.04
N THR A 107 2.76 1.46 9.23
CA THR A 107 3.67 2.02 10.22
C THR A 107 4.51 3.12 9.59
N TYR A 108 4.60 4.26 10.24
CA TYR A 108 5.33 5.43 9.77
C TYR A 108 6.28 5.94 10.84
N THR A 109 7.53 6.19 10.45
CA THR A 109 8.56 6.74 11.33
C THR A 109 9.30 7.85 10.60
N LEU A 110 9.46 8.99 11.23
CA LEU A 110 10.25 10.12 10.72
C LEU A 110 11.60 10.18 11.44
N ASN A 111 12.67 10.39 10.68
CA ASN A 111 13.97 10.78 11.22
C ASN A 111 14.28 12.22 10.78
N ASP A 112 14.17 13.15 11.71
CA ASP A 112 14.41 14.58 11.51
C ASP A 112 15.85 15.02 11.85
N THR A 113 16.71 14.08 12.19
CA THR A 113 18.12 14.34 12.50
C THR A 113 18.99 14.45 11.24
N LEU A 114 18.52 13.94 10.12
CA LEU A 114 19.20 14.03 8.83
C LEU A 114 18.68 15.22 8.00
N ARG A 115 19.46 15.62 7.01
CA ARG A 115 19.07 16.66 6.05
C ARG A 115 19.30 16.15 4.61
N PRO A 116 18.28 16.02 3.76
CA PRO A 116 16.86 16.21 4.09
C PRO A 116 16.33 15.20 5.14
N ASN A 117 15.23 15.53 5.78
CA ASN A 117 14.53 14.59 6.67
C ASN A 117 14.16 13.33 5.89
N VAL A 118 14.24 12.19 6.54
CA VAL A 118 13.89 10.89 5.94
C VAL A 118 12.79 10.22 6.75
N TYR A 119 12.02 9.38 6.10
CA TYR A 119 10.97 8.59 6.75
C TYR A 119 11.05 7.14 6.33
N LEU A 120 10.40 6.29 7.10
CA LEU A 120 10.19 4.88 6.80
C LEU A 120 8.70 4.58 6.91
N LEU A 121 8.13 4.07 5.84
CA LEU A 121 6.75 3.58 5.75
C LEU A 121 6.80 2.06 5.60
N GLU A 122 6.14 1.33 6.47
CA GLU A 122 6.18 -0.13 6.52
C GLU A 122 4.77 -0.72 6.48
N ASP A 123 4.62 -1.84 5.78
CA ASP A 123 3.44 -2.68 5.87
C ASP A 123 3.53 -3.55 7.14
N PRO A 124 2.52 -3.54 8.04
CA PRO A 124 2.57 -4.35 9.26
C PRO A 124 2.48 -5.86 8.98
N ASP A 125 2.05 -6.27 7.81
CA ASP A 125 1.75 -7.66 7.47
C ASP A 125 2.79 -8.31 6.54
N SER A 126 3.78 -7.55 6.09
CA SER A 126 4.86 -8.02 5.21
C SER A 126 6.16 -7.29 5.47
N GLU A 127 7.18 -7.58 4.67
CA GLU A 127 8.47 -6.89 4.72
C GLU A 127 8.56 -5.70 3.73
N ASP A 128 7.46 -5.37 3.09
CA ASP A 128 7.41 -4.25 2.14
C ASP A 128 7.55 -2.92 2.89
N GLN A 129 8.42 -2.05 2.39
CA GLN A 129 8.68 -0.73 2.97
C GLN A 129 9.07 0.29 1.90
N ILE A 130 8.84 1.57 2.20
CA ILE A 130 9.27 2.71 1.40
C ILE A 130 10.09 3.64 2.28
N GLY A 131 11.25 4.06 1.78
CA GLY A 131 12.17 4.95 2.48
C GLY A 131 13.20 4.20 3.32
N ASP A 132 14.04 4.98 4.00
CA ASP A 132 15.10 4.46 4.87
C ASP A 132 15.45 5.53 5.91
N LEU A 133 15.54 5.14 7.17
CA LEU A 133 15.83 6.08 8.27
C LEU A 133 17.29 6.54 8.35
N ARG A 134 18.19 5.92 7.57
CA ARG A 134 19.64 6.18 7.64
C ARG A 134 20.21 6.77 6.36
N ARG A 135 19.56 6.49 5.22
CA ARG A 135 20.09 6.84 3.89
C ARG A 135 19.16 7.82 3.19
N THR A 136 19.63 9.07 3.04
CA THR A 136 18.89 10.10 2.30
C THR A 136 18.73 9.78 0.81
N THR A 137 19.60 8.94 0.26
CA THR A 137 19.53 8.49 -1.14
C THR A 137 18.38 7.50 -1.39
N MET A 138 17.84 6.90 -0.33
CA MET A 138 16.72 5.96 -0.39
C MET A 138 15.38 6.61 -0.03
N LEU A 139 15.37 7.93 0.12
CA LEU A 139 14.13 8.67 0.37
C LEU A 139 13.11 8.38 -0.75
N ASN A 140 11.90 7.99 -0.37
CA ASN A 140 10.81 7.60 -1.28
C ASN A 140 11.06 6.32 -2.10
N ALA A 141 12.12 5.58 -1.85
CA ALA A 141 12.42 4.36 -2.59
C ALA A 141 11.76 3.12 -1.97
N PRO A 142 10.96 2.37 -2.74
CA PRO A 142 10.43 1.09 -2.28
C PRO A 142 11.53 0.01 -2.26
N ASN A 143 11.36 -1.01 -1.42
CA ASN A 143 12.30 -2.12 -1.30
C ASN A 143 12.00 -3.30 -2.23
N TRP A 144 10.94 -3.23 -3.03
CA TRP A 144 10.50 -4.31 -3.94
C TRP A 144 10.84 -4.07 -5.42
N ASN A 145 11.64 -3.08 -5.75
CA ASN A 145 12.14 -2.80 -7.09
C ASN A 145 13.62 -3.16 -7.22
#